data_615285b532524ea58dcaec0769816a49
#
_entry.id   615285b532524ea58dcaec0769816a49
#
_cell.length_a   1.000
_cell.length_b   1.000
_cell.length_c   1.000
_cell.angle_alpha   90.00
_cell.angle_beta   90.00
_cell.angle_gamma   90.00
#
_symmetry.space_group_name_H-M   'P 1'
#
loop_
_entity.id
_entity.type
_entity.pdbx_description
1 polymer ?
#
loop_
_entity_poly.entity_id
_entity_poly.type
_entity_poly.pdbx_seq_one_letter_code
_entity_poly.pdbx_strand_id
1 'polypeptide(L)'
;MNTPLLDFFRAARSAGLRISPAESIDAVQAVQFVGFEDRARLRDTLGLVLAKTAEEKRAFAACFDLFFTRAGFREETAGDSDPAAPAEGQPEGQGEGQGEGQGQGEGGLSRLILAGDQAALAAAAEEAAAEAGVSAITIFTQVNLYTRRILERMGLGAVEREIAAAPEAPRTARLRAGRDRLREQVKDLVQQNLLLYAQGRNEEFRERVLSRTRMSAIDRRDHDRMRLLVRAMARRLATQYGRKRKRDRRGVLDVRKTLRRNMGWEGVPFLTVWKQETIDKPKLVVLCDVSGSVAALAQFLLLFLYSLNEALAGLRAFAFSGALADVSDLLEHQPIDRAIPAVMDRAGFGSSNYGRALADFEGGFMPLLDSQTTVIILGDGRGNRTDPRVDILARMANRAKQIVWLNPEVRTVWGTGDSDMLRYAPHCRVAAVCNTLDQLDRVISDLLRDGA
;
A
#
# COMPACT_ATOMS: atom_id res chain seq x y z
N MET A 1 5.47 30.40 -16.97
CA MET A 1 5.97 29.37 -16.03
C MET A 1 5.26 28.05 -16.36
N ASN A 2 5.99 26.97 -16.54
CA ASN A 2 5.50 25.71 -17.14
C ASN A 2 4.42 25.00 -16.29
N THR A 3 3.17 25.43 -16.38
CA THR A 3 2.01 24.80 -15.74
C THR A 3 1.93 23.27 -16.02
N PRO A 4 2.22 22.80 -17.27
CA PRO A 4 2.16 21.37 -17.57
C PRO A 4 3.13 20.50 -16.76
N LEU A 5 4.34 20.99 -16.47
CA LEU A 5 5.31 20.24 -15.66
C LEU A 5 4.91 20.14 -14.19
N LEU A 6 4.30 21.21 -13.65
CA LEU A 6 3.80 21.18 -12.27
C LEU A 6 2.67 20.16 -12.10
N ASP A 7 1.78 20.08 -13.07
CA ASP A 7 0.70 19.10 -13.08
C ASP A 7 1.25 17.68 -13.28
N PHE A 8 2.25 17.50 -14.13
CA PHE A 8 2.97 16.25 -14.26
C PHE A 8 3.64 15.82 -12.94
N PHE A 9 4.31 16.72 -12.21
CA PHE A 9 4.89 16.39 -10.92
C PHE A 9 3.85 16.01 -9.88
N ARG A 10 2.65 16.61 -9.91
CA ARG A 10 1.53 16.20 -9.07
C ARG A 10 1.05 14.78 -9.42
N ALA A 11 0.87 14.50 -10.71
CA ALA A 11 0.50 13.17 -11.19
C ALA A 11 1.55 12.12 -10.80
N ALA A 12 2.84 12.42 -11.01
CA ALA A 12 3.94 11.52 -10.67
C ALA A 12 4.05 11.25 -9.16
N ARG A 13 3.84 12.27 -8.31
CA ARG A 13 3.75 12.06 -6.84
C ARG A 13 2.55 11.18 -6.47
N SER A 14 1.41 11.37 -7.14
CA SER A 14 0.23 10.53 -6.95
C SER A 14 0.43 9.10 -7.44
N ALA A 15 1.30 8.88 -8.43
CA ALA A 15 1.73 7.57 -8.91
C ALA A 15 2.81 6.91 -8.01
N GLY A 16 3.15 7.51 -6.86
CA GLY A 16 4.06 6.93 -5.88
C GLY A 16 5.52 7.34 -6.01
N LEU A 17 5.87 8.27 -6.91
CA LEU A 17 7.24 8.81 -7.01
C LEU A 17 7.50 9.79 -5.86
N ARG A 18 8.64 9.64 -5.19
CA ARG A 18 9.09 10.51 -4.11
C ARG A 18 9.88 11.69 -4.68
N ILE A 19 9.16 12.68 -5.19
CA ILE A 19 9.75 13.86 -5.82
C ILE A 19 9.88 14.98 -4.79
N SER A 20 11.12 15.34 -4.44
CA SER A 20 11.43 16.48 -3.57
C SER A 20 11.29 17.82 -4.34
N PRO A 21 11.22 18.96 -3.63
CA PRO A 21 11.26 20.28 -4.27
C PRO A 21 12.53 20.52 -5.10
N ALA A 22 13.70 20.05 -4.63
CA ALA A 22 14.96 20.18 -5.35
C ALA A 22 14.92 19.41 -6.68
N GLU A 23 14.47 18.15 -6.67
CA GLU A 23 14.32 17.35 -7.89
C GLU A 23 13.30 17.92 -8.87
N SER A 24 12.27 18.60 -8.37
CA SER A 24 11.33 19.33 -9.24
C SER A 24 12.03 20.49 -9.96
N ILE A 25 12.92 21.20 -9.28
CA ILE A 25 13.72 22.29 -9.87
C ILE A 25 14.71 21.72 -10.89
N ASP A 26 15.43 20.65 -10.54
CA ASP A 26 16.38 19.99 -11.43
C ASP A 26 15.69 19.46 -12.70
N ALA A 27 14.49 18.89 -12.56
CA ALA A 27 13.69 18.44 -13.69
C ALA A 27 13.24 19.59 -14.61
N VAL A 28 12.84 20.74 -14.04
CA VAL A 28 12.50 21.94 -14.84
C VAL A 28 13.72 22.45 -15.60
N GLN A 29 14.90 22.52 -14.96
CA GLN A 29 16.13 22.93 -15.60
C GLN A 29 16.53 21.95 -16.72
N ALA A 30 16.46 20.64 -16.46
CA ALA A 30 16.76 19.62 -17.47
C ALA A 30 15.86 19.75 -18.70
N VAL A 31 14.55 19.99 -18.51
CA VAL A 31 13.61 20.20 -19.61
C VAL A 31 13.88 21.48 -20.39
N GLN A 32 14.40 22.54 -19.75
CA GLN A 32 14.82 23.75 -20.46
C GLN A 32 15.94 23.49 -21.47
N PHE A 33 16.84 22.52 -21.20
CA PHE A 33 17.91 22.14 -22.14
C PHE A 33 17.43 21.16 -23.22
N VAL A 34 16.52 20.25 -22.91
CA VAL A 34 16.11 19.17 -23.81
C VAL A 34 14.93 19.58 -24.70
N GLY A 35 14.09 20.51 -24.22
CA GLY A 35 12.84 20.92 -24.87
C GLY A 35 11.72 19.90 -24.72
N PHE A 36 10.59 20.20 -25.37
CA PHE A 36 9.39 19.33 -25.37
C PHE A 36 9.18 18.61 -26.72
N GLU A 37 10.02 18.89 -27.70
CA GLU A 37 9.83 18.43 -29.09
C GLU A 37 10.05 16.91 -29.24
N ASP A 38 11.01 16.35 -28.51
CA ASP A 38 11.32 14.92 -28.56
C ASP A 38 10.77 14.23 -27.29
N ARG A 39 9.65 13.56 -27.45
CA ARG A 39 8.97 12.80 -26.37
C ARG A 39 9.86 11.73 -25.75
N ALA A 40 10.69 11.05 -26.55
CA ALA A 40 11.56 9.99 -26.04
C ALA A 40 12.68 10.59 -25.16
N ARG A 41 13.32 11.65 -25.62
CA ARG A 41 14.34 12.37 -24.84
C ARG A 41 13.76 12.99 -23.59
N LEU A 42 12.58 13.60 -23.67
CA LEU A 42 11.87 14.15 -22.50
C LEU A 42 11.60 13.09 -21.46
N ARG A 43 11.09 11.92 -21.89
CA ARG A 43 10.81 10.76 -21.02
C ARG A 43 12.08 10.28 -20.32
N ASP A 44 13.16 10.07 -21.07
CA ASP A 44 14.42 9.59 -20.51
C ASP A 44 15.02 10.60 -19.53
N THR A 45 15.02 11.88 -19.90
CA THR A 45 15.55 12.96 -19.05
C THR A 45 14.78 13.07 -17.74
N LEU A 46 13.45 13.16 -17.80
CA LEU A 46 12.62 13.21 -16.59
C LEU A 46 12.73 11.92 -15.78
N GLY A 47 12.84 10.76 -16.44
CA GLY A 47 13.01 9.47 -15.79
C GLY A 47 14.32 9.35 -15.01
N LEU A 48 15.40 9.90 -15.53
CA LEU A 48 16.72 9.94 -14.86
C LEU A 48 16.71 10.83 -13.62
N VAL A 49 16.02 11.97 -13.68
CA VAL A 49 15.97 12.95 -12.58
C VAL A 49 14.99 12.51 -11.48
N LEU A 50 13.84 11.95 -11.85
CA LEU A 50 12.72 11.75 -10.93
C LEU A 50 12.61 10.33 -10.37
N ALA A 51 13.13 9.30 -11.07
CA ALA A 51 12.94 7.90 -10.67
C ALA A 51 14.24 7.27 -10.15
N LYS A 52 14.27 6.91 -8.86
CA LYS A 52 15.47 6.42 -8.14
C LYS A 52 15.52 4.90 -8.02
N THR A 53 14.38 4.24 -8.06
CA THR A 53 14.27 2.79 -7.90
C THR A 53 13.65 2.13 -9.12
N ALA A 54 13.79 0.81 -9.25
CA ALA A 54 13.19 0.05 -10.34
C ALA A 54 11.64 0.09 -10.31
N GLU A 55 11.05 0.25 -9.13
CA GLU A 55 9.61 0.44 -8.95
C GLU A 55 9.19 1.84 -9.42
N GLU A 56 9.91 2.87 -8.99
CA GLU A 56 9.66 4.24 -9.41
C GLU A 56 9.84 4.42 -10.92
N LYS A 57 10.81 3.73 -11.57
CA LYS A 57 10.94 3.75 -13.03
C LYS A 57 9.72 3.19 -13.75
N ARG A 58 9.14 2.11 -13.24
CA ARG A 58 7.92 1.52 -13.84
C ARG A 58 6.72 2.44 -13.65
N ALA A 59 6.53 2.97 -12.44
CA ALA A 59 5.46 3.93 -12.14
C ALA A 59 5.61 5.22 -12.95
N PHE A 60 6.85 5.74 -13.08
CA PHE A 60 7.16 6.89 -13.92
C PHE A 60 6.78 6.66 -15.38
N ALA A 61 7.18 5.51 -15.95
CA ALA A 61 6.91 5.21 -17.36
C ALA A 61 5.40 5.20 -17.64
N ALA A 62 4.62 4.51 -16.78
CA ALA A 62 3.16 4.46 -16.91
C ALA A 62 2.50 5.84 -16.75
N CYS A 63 2.96 6.63 -15.76
CA CYS A 63 2.45 7.98 -15.51
C CYS A 63 2.81 8.92 -16.66
N PHE A 64 4.05 8.86 -17.18
CA PHE A 64 4.51 9.68 -18.30
C PHE A 64 3.71 9.40 -19.56
N ASP A 65 3.55 8.11 -19.90
CA ASP A 65 2.80 7.72 -21.10
C ASP A 65 1.34 8.17 -21.02
N LEU A 66 0.70 8.03 -19.87
CA LEU A 66 -0.69 8.46 -19.65
C LEU A 66 -0.84 9.99 -19.70
N PHE A 67 0.11 10.73 -19.12
CA PHE A 67 0.07 12.19 -19.05
C PHE A 67 0.34 12.85 -20.42
N PHE A 68 1.38 12.41 -21.11
CA PHE A 68 1.81 13.02 -22.38
C PHE A 68 1.13 12.44 -23.62
N THR A 69 0.39 11.31 -23.55
CA THR A 69 -0.54 10.90 -24.61
C THR A 69 -1.70 11.88 -24.71
N ARG A 70 -2.09 12.50 -23.59
CA ARG A 70 -3.11 13.55 -23.53
C ARG A 70 -2.68 14.86 -24.22
N ALA A 71 -1.39 15.20 -24.17
CA ALA A 71 -0.84 16.37 -24.86
C ALA A 71 -0.73 16.18 -26.39
N GLY A 72 -0.50 14.94 -26.86
CA GLY A 72 -0.42 14.62 -28.29
C GLY A 72 -1.74 14.73 -29.06
N PHE A 73 -2.87 14.71 -28.39
CA PHE A 73 -4.19 14.94 -29.03
C PHE A 73 -4.37 16.36 -29.58
N ARG A 74 -3.50 17.31 -29.19
CA ARG A 74 -3.50 18.66 -29.72
C ARG A 74 -2.74 18.80 -31.05
N GLU A 75 -1.81 17.90 -31.38
CA GLU A 75 -1.00 17.97 -32.60
C GLU A 75 -1.55 17.17 -33.76
N GLU A 76 -2.21 16.02 -33.50
CA GLU A 76 -2.77 15.18 -34.59
C GLU A 76 -4.01 15.76 -35.27
N THR A 77 -4.72 16.69 -34.65
CA THR A 77 -5.88 17.36 -35.29
C THR A 77 -5.50 18.57 -36.12
N ALA A 78 -4.21 18.98 -36.15
CA ALA A 78 -3.71 20.07 -36.99
C ALA A 78 -3.04 19.61 -38.30
N GLY A 79 -2.91 18.27 -38.50
CA GLY A 79 -2.06 17.70 -39.54
C GLY A 79 -2.76 16.92 -40.67
N ASP A 80 -4.09 16.75 -40.68
CA ASP A 80 -4.78 15.96 -41.73
C ASP A 80 -5.87 16.79 -42.43
N SER A 81 -5.42 17.81 -43.15
CA SER A 81 -6.20 18.49 -44.19
C SER A 81 -5.55 18.15 -45.53
N ASP A 82 -6.06 17.15 -46.19
CA ASP A 82 -5.74 16.75 -47.56
C ASP A 82 -6.02 17.94 -48.54
N PRO A 83 -5.07 18.40 -49.38
CA PRO A 83 -5.30 19.46 -50.33
C PRO A 83 -5.72 18.91 -51.68
N ALA A 84 -7.02 18.82 -51.91
CA ALA A 84 -7.53 18.63 -53.27
C ALA A 84 -8.92 19.24 -53.45
N ALA A 85 -9.02 20.40 -54.04
CA ALA A 85 -9.64 20.85 -55.29
C ALA A 85 -10.09 22.32 -55.23
N PRO A 86 -9.87 23.09 -56.30
CA PRO A 86 -10.18 24.51 -56.33
C PRO A 86 -11.61 24.76 -56.78
N ALA A 87 -12.29 25.71 -56.16
CA ALA A 87 -13.48 26.36 -56.75
C ALA A 87 -13.51 27.83 -56.34
N GLU A 88 -13.53 28.63 -57.38
CA GLU A 88 -13.61 30.08 -57.49
C GLU A 88 -14.82 30.68 -56.74
N GLY A 89 -14.66 31.90 -56.30
CA GLY A 89 -15.79 32.78 -55.97
C GLY A 89 -15.53 33.73 -54.80
N GLN A 90 -14.89 34.87 -55.05
CA GLN A 90 -14.99 36.07 -54.18
C GLN A 90 -16.41 36.67 -54.23
N PRO A 91 -16.89 37.41 -53.20
CA PRO A 91 -16.47 38.80 -53.03
C PRO A 91 -16.22 39.26 -51.59
N GLU A 92 -15.47 40.34 -51.58
CA GLU A 92 -14.99 41.18 -50.49
C GLU A 92 -16.04 41.60 -49.45
N GLY A 93 -15.62 41.63 -48.19
CA GLY A 93 -16.34 42.29 -47.12
C GLY A 93 -15.37 42.54 -45.96
N GLN A 94 -14.85 43.78 -45.89
CA GLN A 94 -14.07 44.32 -44.80
C GLN A 94 -14.83 44.26 -43.47
N GLY A 95 -14.19 43.83 -42.38
CA GLY A 95 -14.71 43.91 -41.04
C GLY A 95 -13.63 43.64 -40.03
N GLU A 96 -12.93 44.72 -39.63
CA GLU A 96 -12.09 44.76 -38.44
C GLU A 96 -12.91 44.38 -37.21
N GLY A 97 -12.43 43.45 -36.41
CA GLY A 97 -13.08 43.09 -35.16
C GLY A 97 -12.07 42.44 -34.23
N GLN A 98 -11.47 43.24 -33.38
CA GLN A 98 -10.78 42.84 -32.16
C GLN A 98 -11.67 41.90 -31.37
N GLY A 99 -11.25 40.65 -31.10
CA GLY A 99 -12.00 39.71 -30.31
C GLY A 99 -11.29 39.43 -28.99
N GLU A 100 -11.55 40.29 -28.01
CA GLU A 100 -11.30 39.95 -26.60
C GLU A 100 -12.14 38.75 -26.17
N GLY A 101 -11.51 37.81 -25.46
CA GLY A 101 -12.18 36.65 -24.91
C GLY A 101 -13.22 37.01 -23.86
N GLN A 102 -14.45 36.56 -24.10
CA GLN A 102 -15.47 36.31 -23.07
C GLN A 102 -16.55 35.42 -23.67
N GLY A 103 -16.39 34.09 -23.55
CA GLY A 103 -17.35 33.06 -24.00
C GLY A 103 -18.32 32.61 -22.91
N GLN A 104 -18.88 33.53 -22.11
CA GLN A 104 -19.97 33.22 -21.19
C GLN A 104 -21.27 33.95 -21.68
N GLY A 105 -21.81 33.48 -22.82
CA GLY A 105 -23.11 33.89 -23.32
C GLY A 105 -24.00 32.69 -23.52
N GLU A 106 -25.33 32.83 -23.15
CA GLU A 106 -26.37 31.83 -23.40
C GLU A 106 -26.37 31.43 -24.87
N GLY A 107 -25.90 30.22 -25.18
CA GLY A 107 -25.81 29.64 -26.54
C GLY A 107 -24.41 29.36 -27.08
N GLY A 108 -23.33 29.64 -26.34
CA GLY A 108 -21.94 29.35 -26.77
C GLY A 108 -21.71 27.87 -27.00
N LEU A 109 -22.10 27.03 -26.03
CA LEU A 109 -21.93 25.56 -26.13
C LEU A 109 -22.78 24.95 -27.25
N SER A 110 -24.05 25.44 -27.45
CA SER A 110 -24.91 24.97 -28.54
C SER A 110 -24.29 25.23 -29.92
N ARG A 111 -23.63 26.39 -30.12
CA ARG A 111 -22.90 26.68 -31.35
C ARG A 111 -21.72 25.76 -31.58
N LEU A 112 -20.91 25.51 -30.57
CA LEU A 112 -19.75 24.60 -30.67
C LEU A 112 -20.19 23.16 -31.00
N ILE A 113 -21.28 22.70 -30.36
CA ILE A 113 -21.86 21.37 -30.67
C ILE A 113 -22.36 21.29 -32.12
N LEU A 114 -23.03 22.32 -32.61
CA LEU A 114 -23.59 22.37 -33.97
C LEU A 114 -22.50 22.54 -35.03
N ALA A 115 -21.45 23.30 -34.74
CA ALA A 115 -20.28 23.47 -35.60
C ALA A 115 -19.44 22.17 -35.67
N GLY A 116 -19.58 21.27 -34.68
CA GLY A 116 -18.80 20.02 -34.62
C GLY A 116 -17.34 20.25 -34.31
N ASP A 117 -17.00 21.40 -33.73
CA ASP A 117 -15.61 21.77 -33.39
C ASP A 117 -15.16 20.99 -32.15
N GLN A 118 -14.58 19.82 -32.40
CA GLN A 118 -14.10 18.91 -31.35
C GLN A 118 -12.94 19.52 -30.55
N ALA A 119 -12.09 20.35 -31.19
CA ALA A 119 -10.94 20.96 -30.52
C ALA A 119 -11.41 22.04 -29.53
N ALA A 120 -12.36 22.90 -29.93
CA ALA A 120 -12.92 23.90 -29.04
C ALA A 120 -13.72 23.26 -27.89
N LEU A 121 -14.49 22.19 -28.17
CA LEU A 121 -15.22 21.44 -27.13
C LEU A 121 -14.27 20.80 -26.12
N ALA A 122 -13.16 20.20 -26.57
CA ALA A 122 -12.15 19.60 -25.70
C ALA A 122 -11.46 20.67 -24.83
N ALA A 123 -11.08 21.80 -25.42
CA ALA A 123 -10.48 22.92 -24.69
C ALA A 123 -11.42 23.47 -23.60
N ALA A 124 -12.68 23.69 -23.94
CA ALA A 124 -13.70 24.15 -22.98
C ALA A 124 -13.94 23.11 -21.85
N ALA A 125 -13.90 21.81 -22.18
CA ALA A 125 -14.03 20.75 -21.17
C ALA A 125 -12.82 20.70 -20.23
N GLU A 126 -11.59 20.92 -20.73
CA GLU A 126 -10.39 20.99 -19.91
C GLU A 126 -10.38 22.22 -18.99
N GLU A 127 -10.77 23.38 -19.48
CA GLU A 127 -10.89 24.59 -18.68
C GLU A 127 -11.93 24.41 -17.56
N ALA A 128 -13.13 23.94 -17.90
CA ALA A 128 -14.17 23.62 -16.93
C ALA A 128 -13.74 22.54 -15.92
N ALA A 129 -12.92 21.56 -16.34
CA ALA A 129 -12.38 20.52 -15.45
C ALA A 129 -11.32 21.09 -14.48
N ALA A 130 -10.46 21.99 -14.95
CA ALA A 130 -9.50 22.68 -14.10
C ALA A 130 -10.19 23.53 -13.03
N GLU A 131 -11.19 24.31 -13.42
CA GLU A 131 -12.02 25.11 -12.50
C GLU A 131 -12.85 24.25 -11.55
N ALA A 132 -13.34 23.08 -12.00
CA ALA A 132 -14.05 22.14 -11.15
C ALA A 132 -13.13 21.45 -10.12
N GLY A 133 -11.81 21.61 -10.26
CA GLY A 133 -10.82 20.99 -9.38
C GLY A 133 -10.74 19.47 -9.55
N VAL A 134 -10.85 18.99 -10.78
CA VAL A 134 -10.88 17.54 -11.09
C VAL A 134 -9.61 16.83 -10.66
N SER A 135 -8.47 17.53 -10.55
CA SER A 135 -7.22 16.98 -10.02
C SER A 135 -7.28 16.58 -8.54
N ALA A 136 -8.35 16.98 -7.83
CA ALA A 136 -8.61 16.58 -6.45
C ALA A 136 -9.45 15.29 -6.33
N ILE A 137 -9.81 14.66 -7.47
CA ILE A 137 -10.57 13.39 -7.48
C ILE A 137 -9.77 12.29 -6.81
N THR A 138 -10.40 11.54 -5.89
CA THR A 138 -9.73 10.53 -5.09
C THR A 138 -10.34 9.13 -5.20
N ILE A 139 -11.64 9.03 -5.48
CA ILE A 139 -12.37 7.76 -5.49
C ILE A 139 -13.33 7.69 -6.70
N PHE A 140 -13.54 6.48 -7.19
CA PHE A 140 -14.37 6.22 -8.38
C PHE A 140 -15.80 6.73 -8.25
N THR A 141 -16.37 6.72 -7.05
CA THR A 141 -17.74 7.21 -6.81
C THR A 141 -17.90 8.71 -7.10
N GLN A 142 -16.81 9.47 -7.12
CA GLN A 142 -16.80 10.90 -7.42
C GLN A 142 -16.85 11.21 -8.93
N VAL A 143 -16.62 10.21 -9.80
CA VAL A 143 -16.62 10.41 -11.26
C VAL A 143 -17.90 11.08 -11.74
N ASN A 144 -19.06 10.57 -11.35
CA ASN A 144 -20.34 11.15 -11.75
C ASN A 144 -20.55 12.58 -11.22
N LEU A 145 -20.07 12.86 -10.00
CA LEU A 145 -20.14 14.20 -9.40
C LEU A 145 -19.32 15.22 -10.20
N TYR A 146 -18.06 14.88 -10.50
CA TYR A 146 -17.18 15.77 -11.27
C TYR A 146 -17.66 15.90 -12.73
N THR A 147 -18.10 14.82 -13.37
CA THR A 147 -18.70 14.88 -14.72
C THR A 147 -19.86 15.85 -14.76
N ARG A 148 -20.78 15.76 -13.83
CA ARG A 148 -21.93 16.66 -13.74
C ARG A 148 -21.48 18.12 -13.52
N ARG A 149 -20.55 18.36 -12.60
CA ARG A 149 -20.04 19.70 -12.27
C ARG A 149 -19.35 20.36 -13.47
N ILE A 150 -18.58 19.60 -14.26
CA ILE A 150 -17.95 20.09 -15.48
C ILE A 150 -18.99 20.47 -16.52
N LEU A 151 -19.95 19.59 -16.78
CA LEU A 151 -21.03 19.83 -17.75
C LEU A 151 -21.90 21.04 -17.37
N GLU A 152 -22.20 21.24 -16.08
CA GLU A 152 -22.92 22.42 -15.57
C GLU A 152 -22.11 23.70 -15.84
N ARG A 153 -20.78 23.69 -15.62
CA ARG A 153 -19.92 24.85 -15.90
C ARG A 153 -19.78 25.16 -17.39
N MET A 154 -19.76 24.13 -18.24
CA MET A 154 -19.78 24.30 -19.69
C MET A 154 -21.12 24.90 -20.21
N GLY A 155 -22.13 25.01 -19.36
CA GLY A 155 -23.43 25.56 -19.73
C GLY A 155 -24.39 24.56 -20.35
N LEU A 156 -24.26 23.25 -20.01
CA LEU A 156 -25.13 22.19 -20.53
C LEU A 156 -26.62 22.47 -20.28
N GLY A 157 -26.97 23.13 -19.18
CA GLY A 157 -28.35 23.51 -18.86
C GLY A 157 -29.00 24.42 -19.91
N ALA A 158 -28.25 25.27 -20.63
CA ALA A 158 -28.74 26.05 -21.73
C ALA A 158 -29.07 25.19 -22.95
N VAL A 159 -28.21 24.23 -23.28
CA VAL A 159 -28.46 23.26 -24.36
C VAL A 159 -29.68 22.40 -24.07
N GLU A 160 -29.87 21.97 -22.83
CA GLU A 160 -31.06 21.19 -22.43
C GLU A 160 -32.37 22.01 -22.53
N ARG A 161 -32.33 23.27 -22.17
CA ARG A 161 -33.48 24.20 -22.36
C ARG A 161 -33.80 24.39 -23.85
N GLU A 162 -32.78 24.56 -24.70
CA GLU A 162 -32.96 24.68 -26.16
C GLU A 162 -33.57 23.41 -26.77
N ILE A 163 -33.11 22.24 -26.34
CA ILE A 163 -33.66 20.94 -26.74
C ILE A 163 -35.13 20.79 -26.30
N ALA A 164 -35.47 21.26 -25.11
CA ALA A 164 -36.83 21.18 -24.58
C ALA A 164 -37.80 22.11 -25.28
N ALA A 165 -37.32 23.27 -25.73
CA ALA A 165 -38.16 24.31 -26.38
C ALA A 165 -38.63 23.92 -27.79
N ALA A 166 -37.87 23.08 -28.53
CA ALA A 166 -38.22 22.69 -29.90
C ALA A 166 -37.87 21.20 -30.16
N PRO A 167 -38.58 20.23 -29.58
CA PRO A 167 -38.19 18.82 -29.53
C PRO A 167 -38.19 18.14 -30.91
N GLU A 168 -38.94 18.60 -31.89
CA GLU A 168 -39.04 17.94 -33.21
C GLU A 168 -38.20 18.60 -34.31
N ALA A 169 -37.48 19.68 -34.02
CA ALA A 169 -36.64 20.34 -35.02
C ALA A 169 -35.41 19.49 -35.39
N PRO A 170 -35.00 19.43 -36.68
CA PRO A 170 -33.82 18.68 -37.11
C PRO A 170 -32.53 19.16 -36.43
N ARG A 171 -32.46 20.42 -36.03
CA ARG A 171 -31.38 21.01 -35.22
C ARG A 171 -31.28 20.37 -33.83
N THR A 172 -32.42 20.06 -33.22
CA THR A 172 -32.50 19.45 -31.90
C THR A 172 -31.96 18.01 -31.88
N ALA A 173 -32.16 17.25 -32.97
CA ALA A 173 -31.57 15.93 -33.09
C ALA A 173 -30.02 15.99 -33.06
N ARG A 174 -29.42 16.98 -33.75
CA ARG A 174 -27.95 17.20 -33.73
C ARG A 174 -27.48 17.65 -32.36
N LEU A 175 -28.21 18.52 -31.67
CA LEU A 175 -27.89 18.93 -30.31
C LEU A 175 -27.93 17.76 -29.30
N ARG A 176 -28.93 16.87 -29.42
CA ARG A 176 -28.99 15.64 -28.58
C ARG A 176 -27.80 14.74 -28.80
N ALA A 177 -27.50 14.45 -30.06
CA ALA A 177 -26.33 13.60 -30.39
C ALA A 177 -25.00 14.22 -29.91
N GLY A 178 -24.83 15.52 -30.05
CA GLY A 178 -23.65 16.26 -29.57
C GLY A 178 -23.56 16.31 -28.06
N ARG A 179 -24.68 16.56 -27.37
CA ARG A 179 -24.76 16.48 -25.90
C ARG A 179 -24.35 15.13 -25.36
N ASP A 180 -24.82 14.03 -25.97
CA ASP A 180 -24.55 12.69 -25.50
C ASP A 180 -23.06 12.33 -25.71
N ARG A 181 -22.47 12.72 -26.85
CA ARG A 181 -21.03 12.60 -27.11
C ARG A 181 -20.21 13.42 -26.10
N LEU A 182 -20.59 14.66 -25.85
CA LEU A 182 -19.91 15.53 -24.89
C LEU A 182 -19.94 14.94 -23.47
N ARG A 183 -21.07 14.36 -23.06
CA ARG A 183 -21.17 13.67 -21.75
C ARG A 183 -20.19 12.50 -21.65
N GLU A 184 -20.06 11.73 -22.71
CA GLU A 184 -19.14 10.60 -22.77
C GLU A 184 -17.69 11.07 -22.73
N GLN A 185 -17.33 12.07 -23.53
CA GLN A 185 -15.99 12.68 -23.54
C GLN A 185 -15.60 13.28 -22.18
N VAL A 186 -16.50 14.02 -21.53
CA VAL A 186 -16.24 14.58 -20.19
C VAL A 186 -16.11 13.47 -19.15
N LYS A 187 -16.89 12.40 -19.25
CA LYS A 187 -16.76 11.25 -18.37
C LYS A 187 -15.41 10.57 -18.53
N ASP A 188 -14.95 10.38 -19.76
CA ASP A 188 -13.62 9.80 -20.06
C ASP A 188 -12.51 10.71 -19.54
N LEU A 189 -12.64 12.04 -19.70
CA LEU A 189 -11.72 13.02 -19.13
C LEU A 189 -11.61 12.89 -17.61
N VAL A 190 -12.73 12.76 -16.91
CA VAL A 190 -12.76 12.59 -15.45
C VAL A 190 -12.15 11.24 -15.04
N GLN A 191 -12.42 10.16 -15.79
CA GLN A 191 -11.83 8.84 -15.52
C GLN A 191 -10.30 8.84 -15.73
N GLN A 192 -9.80 9.50 -16.77
CA GLN A 192 -8.36 9.67 -16.99
C GLN A 192 -7.71 10.47 -15.85
N ASN A 193 -8.36 11.54 -15.37
CA ASN A 193 -7.89 12.28 -14.21
C ASN A 193 -7.88 11.41 -12.94
N LEU A 194 -8.90 10.57 -12.73
CA LEU A 194 -8.91 9.61 -11.63
C LEU A 194 -7.71 8.65 -11.71
N LEU A 195 -7.40 8.13 -12.90
CA LEU A 195 -6.23 7.28 -13.09
C LEU A 195 -4.92 8.02 -12.82
N LEU A 196 -4.79 9.28 -13.24
CA LEU A 196 -3.57 10.08 -13.04
C LEU A 196 -3.36 10.50 -11.58
N TYR A 197 -4.40 10.98 -10.90
CA TYR A 197 -4.25 11.64 -9.61
C TYR A 197 -4.67 10.80 -8.40
N ALA A 198 -5.41 9.71 -8.60
CA ALA A 198 -5.93 8.89 -7.51
C ALA A 198 -5.17 7.56 -7.31
N GLN A 199 -4.25 7.17 -8.19
CA GLN A 199 -3.57 5.87 -8.10
C GLN A 199 -2.87 5.67 -6.75
N GLY A 200 -2.01 6.58 -6.35
CA GLY A 200 -1.28 6.47 -5.08
C GLY A 200 -2.20 6.53 -3.85
N ARG A 201 -3.19 7.42 -3.85
CA ARG A 201 -4.16 7.53 -2.74
C ARG A 201 -5.12 6.35 -2.66
N ASN A 202 -5.53 5.81 -3.81
CA ASN A 202 -6.34 4.59 -3.86
C ASN A 202 -5.55 3.38 -3.37
N GLU A 203 -4.26 3.30 -3.65
CA GLU A 203 -3.39 2.24 -3.13
C GLU A 203 -3.21 2.33 -1.63
N GLU A 204 -2.84 3.48 -1.10
CA GLU A 204 -2.74 3.70 0.35
C GLU A 204 -4.09 3.47 1.07
N PHE A 205 -5.20 3.88 0.46
CA PHE A 205 -6.53 3.63 1.01
C PHE A 205 -6.85 2.14 1.01
N ARG A 206 -6.59 1.43 -0.10
CA ARG A 206 -6.79 -0.03 -0.17
C ARG A 206 -5.89 -0.76 0.82
N GLU A 207 -4.63 -0.39 0.94
CA GLU A 207 -3.71 -0.95 1.94
C GLU A 207 -4.22 -0.73 3.36
N ARG A 208 -4.70 0.47 3.67
CA ARG A 208 -5.28 0.80 4.97
C ARG A 208 -6.58 0.03 5.24
N VAL A 209 -7.41 -0.18 4.24
CA VAL A 209 -8.61 -1.02 4.35
C VAL A 209 -8.22 -2.47 4.56
N LEU A 210 -7.28 -3.00 3.76
CA LEU A 210 -6.79 -4.37 3.90
C LEU A 210 -6.15 -4.63 5.25
N SER A 211 -5.33 -3.70 5.77
CA SER A 211 -4.68 -3.85 7.08
C SER A 211 -5.69 -3.91 8.24
N ARG A 212 -6.87 -3.33 8.07
CA ARG A 212 -7.97 -3.33 9.06
C ARG A 212 -9.04 -4.39 8.80
N THR A 213 -9.02 -5.00 7.62
CA THR A 213 -9.95 -6.09 7.28
C THR A 213 -9.54 -7.36 8.03
N ARG A 214 -10.54 -8.13 8.49
CA ARG A 214 -10.26 -9.44 9.09
C ARG A 214 -9.56 -10.34 8.08
N MET A 215 -8.43 -10.93 8.46
CA MET A 215 -7.64 -11.78 7.58
C MET A 215 -8.43 -12.96 7.01
N SER A 216 -9.42 -13.47 7.75
CA SER A 216 -10.34 -14.53 7.29
C SER A 216 -11.36 -14.06 6.25
N ALA A 217 -11.60 -12.77 6.12
CA ALA A 217 -12.57 -12.17 5.20
C ALA A 217 -11.91 -11.53 3.96
N ILE A 218 -10.61 -11.74 3.76
CA ILE A 218 -9.88 -11.18 2.62
C ILE A 218 -10.19 -11.99 1.37
N ASP A 219 -10.60 -11.28 0.31
CA ASP A 219 -10.86 -11.88 -0.99
C ASP A 219 -9.57 -12.45 -1.60
N ARG A 220 -9.67 -13.58 -2.32
CA ARG A 220 -8.53 -14.22 -3.01
C ARG A 220 -7.76 -13.26 -3.92
N ARG A 221 -8.44 -12.27 -4.50
CA ARG A 221 -7.84 -11.23 -5.36
C ARG A 221 -6.86 -10.33 -4.63
N ASP A 222 -7.05 -10.16 -3.31
CA ASP A 222 -6.23 -9.29 -2.48
C ASP A 222 -5.14 -10.07 -1.71
N HIS A 223 -5.08 -11.42 -1.84
CA HIS A 223 -4.09 -12.25 -1.15
C HIS A 223 -2.65 -11.88 -1.49
N ASP A 224 -2.34 -11.63 -2.77
CA ASP A 224 -0.97 -11.28 -3.17
C ASP A 224 -0.57 -9.90 -2.62
N ARG A 225 -1.51 -8.97 -2.58
CA ARG A 225 -1.28 -7.65 -1.98
C ARG A 225 -1.08 -7.74 -0.48
N MET A 226 -1.88 -8.56 0.20
CA MET A 226 -1.74 -8.87 1.62
C MET A 226 -0.37 -9.48 1.93
N ARG A 227 0.12 -10.40 1.08
CA ARG A 227 1.47 -10.97 1.18
C ARG A 227 2.57 -9.90 1.12
N LEU A 228 2.42 -8.92 0.24
CA LEU A 228 3.37 -7.80 0.13
C LEU A 228 3.35 -6.94 1.40
N LEU A 229 2.18 -6.63 1.96
CA LEU A 229 2.03 -5.86 3.20
C LEU A 229 2.65 -6.58 4.39
N VAL A 230 2.40 -7.89 4.54
CA VAL A 230 2.99 -8.72 5.60
C VAL A 230 4.51 -8.73 5.52
N ARG A 231 5.09 -8.92 4.32
CA ARG A 231 6.55 -8.86 4.10
C ARG A 231 7.13 -7.48 4.42
N ALA A 232 6.46 -6.40 3.98
CA ALA A 232 6.90 -5.03 4.27
C ALA A 232 6.89 -4.76 5.79
N MET A 233 5.86 -5.21 6.50
CA MET A 233 5.73 -5.12 7.95
C MET A 233 6.87 -5.87 8.66
N ALA A 234 7.11 -7.13 8.30
CA ALA A 234 8.18 -7.94 8.88
C ALA A 234 9.57 -7.31 8.68
N ARG A 235 9.87 -6.80 7.48
CA ARG A 235 11.14 -6.09 7.19
C ARG A 235 11.27 -4.81 8.00
N ARG A 236 10.19 -4.04 8.15
CA ARG A 236 10.19 -2.81 8.97
C ARG A 236 10.52 -3.12 10.43
N LEU A 237 9.87 -4.13 10.99
CA LEU A 237 10.10 -4.59 12.36
C LEU A 237 11.55 -5.08 12.55
N ALA A 238 12.05 -5.87 11.64
CA ALA A 238 13.44 -6.34 11.63
C ALA A 238 14.46 -5.19 11.56
N THR A 239 14.17 -4.17 10.73
CA THR A 239 15.02 -2.99 10.61
C THR A 239 15.01 -2.15 11.88
N GLN A 240 13.85 -1.95 12.51
CA GLN A 240 13.73 -1.23 13.78
C GLN A 240 14.51 -1.94 14.89
N TYR A 241 14.38 -3.25 14.95
CA TYR A 241 15.14 -4.09 15.90
C TYR A 241 16.65 -4.01 15.67
N GLY A 242 17.08 -4.11 14.41
CA GLY A 242 18.49 -3.99 14.05
C GLY A 242 19.11 -2.62 14.32
N ARG A 243 18.32 -1.54 14.18
CA ARG A 243 18.76 -0.16 14.50
C ARG A 243 18.92 0.07 15.99
N LYS A 244 17.99 -0.44 16.81
CA LYS A 244 18.08 -0.37 18.28
C LYS A 244 19.36 -1.05 18.76
N ARG A 245 19.66 -2.23 18.22
CA ARG A 245 20.87 -3.01 18.51
C ARG A 245 22.19 -2.27 18.13
N LYS A 246 22.20 -1.46 17.06
CA LYS A 246 23.36 -0.64 16.67
C LYS A 246 23.58 0.55 17.62
N ARG A 247 22.52 1.12 18.17
CA ARG A 247 22.57 2.29 19.04
C ARG A 247 23.08 1.94 20.45
N ASP A 248 22.76 0.75 20.93
CA ASP A 248 23.16 0.24 22.25
C ASP A 248 24.62 -0.31 22.29
N ARG A 249 25.36 -0.25 21.16
CA ARG A 249 26.76 -0.69 21.09
C ARG A 249 27.78 0.19 21.81
N ARG A 250 27.39 1.36 22.33
CA ARG A 250 28.21 2.16 23.25
C ARG A 250 27.90 1.69 24.67
N GLY A 251 28.54 0.63 25.10
CA GLY A 251 28.43 0.11 26.47
C GLY A 251 28.92 1.12 27.53
N VAL A 252 28.70 0.77 28.79
CA VAL A 252 29.23 1.54 29.93
C VAL A 252 30.75 1.46 29.91
N LEU A 253 31.44 2.57 30.14
CA LEU A 253 32.91 2.62 30.20
C LEU A 253 33.39 1.62 31.28
N ASP A 254 34.24 0.65 30.93
CA ASP A 254 34.91 -0.21 31.89
C ASP A 254 36.09 0.55 32.51
N VAL A 255 35.76 1.33 33.52
CA VAL A 255 36.71 2.21 34.25
C VAL A 255 37.94 1.39 34.68
N ARG A 256 37.72 0.19 35.28
CA ARG A 256 38.80 -0.66 35.82
C ARG A 256 39.74 -1.16 34.69
N LYS A 257 39.20 -1.62 33.55
CA LYS A 257 40.02 -2.04 32.43
C LYS A 257 40.65 -0.85 31.70
N THR A 258 39.96 0.27 31.60
CA THR A 258 40.48 1.52 31.04
C THR A 258 41.71 2.00 31.83
N LEU A 259 41.59 2.13 33.15
CA LEU A 259 42.70 2.54 34.01
C LEU A 259 43.88 1.54 33.91
N ARG A 260 43.63 0.24 34.03
CA ARG A 260 44.68 -0.80 33.89
C ARG A 260 45.41 -0.73 32.55
N ARG A 261 44.70 -0.43 31.45
CA ARG A 261 45.31 -0.34 30.11
C ARG A 261 46.12 0.95 29.92
N ASN A 262 45.86 1.95 30.71
CA ASN A 262 46.51 3.25 30.65
C ASN A 262 47.55 3.45 31.77
N MET A 263 47.91 2.43 32.52
CA MET A 263 48.91 2.52 33.59
C MET A 263 50.27 3.04 33.08
N GLY A 264 50.67 2.68 31.83
CA GLY A 264 51.90 3.19 31.20
C GLY A 264 51.83 4.67 30.76
N TRP A 265 50.65 5.29 30.92
CA TRP A 265 50.38 6.71 30.56
C TRP A 265 49.97 7.49 31.83
N GLU A 266 50.52 7.16 32.98
CA GLU A 266 50.23 7.79 34.25
C GLU A 266 48.73 7.81 34.64
N GLY A 267 47.96 6.87 34.10
CA GLY A 267 46.51 6.77 34.34
C GLY A 267 45.61 7.68 33.47
N VAL A 268 46.19 8.46 32.56
CA VAL A 268 45.41 9.28 31.63
C VAL A 268 44.69 8.38 30.63
N PRO A 269 43.36 8.44 30.49
CA PRO A 269 42.58 7.49 29.73
C PRO A 269 42.61 7.76 28.19
N PHE A 270 43.77 7.59 27.57
CA PHE A 270 43.89 7.67 26.10
C PHE A 270 43.23 6.51 25.38
N LEU A 271 43.21 5.31 26.00
CA LEU A 271 42.60 4.11 25.44
C LEU A 271 41.41 3.69 26.29
N THR A 272 40.20 4.13 25.87
CA THR A 272 38.98 3.75 26.58
C THR A 272 38.55 2.32 26.24
N VAL A 273 38.21 1.54 27.24
CA VAL A 273 37.63 0.19 27.12
C VAL A 273 36.19 0.24 27.57
N TRP A 274 35.31 -0.19 26.71
CA TRP A 274 33.87 -0.21 26.99
C TRP A 274 33.43 -1.63 27.33
N LYS A 275 32.59 -1.77 28.36
CA LYS A 275 31.86 -3.01 28.59
C LYS A 275 30.86 -3.18 27.48
N GLN A 276 31.08 -4.13 26.59
CA GLN A 276 30.04 -4.52 25.63
C GLN A 276 29.00 -5.34 26.41
N GLU A 277 27.81 -4.81 26.58
CA GLU A 277 26.68 -5.66 26.90
C GLU A 277 26.49 -6.61 25.72
N THR A 278 26.62 -7.89 25.97
CA THR A 278 26.26 -8.93 25.00
C THR A 278 24.75 -8.91 24.98
N ILE A 279 24.18 -8.19 24.00
CA ILE A 279 22.74 -8.25 23.77
C ILE A 279 22.47 -9.64 23.23
N ASP A 280 21.99 -10.53 24.09
CA ASP A 280 21.53 -11.85 23.69
C ASP A 280 20.44 -11.71 22.63
N LYS A 281 20.58 -12.48 21.55
CA LYS A 281 19.55 -12.50 20.49
C LYS A 281 18.27 -13.01 21.15
N PRO A 282 17.11 -12.30 20.99
CA PRO A 282 15.87 -12.81 21.53
C PRO A 282 15.57 -14.17 20.90
N LYS A 283 15.34 -15.15 21.74
CA LYS A 283 14.89 -16.45 21.33
C LYS A 283 13.38 -16.40 21.19
N LEU A 284 12.88 -16.71 20.01
CA LEU A 284 11.45 -16.77 19.74
C LEU A 284 11.04 -18.23 19.52
N VAL A 285 10.06 -18.67 20.25
CA VAL A 285 9.38 -19.94 20.05
C VAL A 285 7.94 -19.65 19.67
N VAL A 286 7.49 -20.17 18.54
CA VAL A 286 6.13 -19.94 18.04
C VAL A 286 5.39 -21.25 17.93
N LEU A 287 4.19 -21.31 18.48
CA LEU A 287 3.24 -22.41 18.33
C LEU A 287 2.05 -21.91 17.51
N CYS A 288 1.83 -22.47 16.33
CA CYS A 288 0.79 -22.05 15.41
C CYS A 288 -0.26 -23.14 15.25
N ASP A 289 -1.50 -22.82 15.59
CA ASP A 289 -2.66 -23.66 15.27
C ASP A 289 -2.95 -23.54 13.76
N VAL A 290 -2.96 -24.66 13.06
CA VAL A 290 -3.23 -24.76 11.62
C VAL A 290 -4.48 -25.56 11.32
N SER A 291 -5.36 -25.73 12.31
CA SER A 291 -6.64 -26.41 12.18
C SER A 291 -7.56 -25.71 11.16
N GLY A 292 -8.61 -26.42 10.72
CA GLY A 292 -9.52 -25.94 9.70
C GLY A 292 -10.21 -24.60 10.02
N SER A 293 -10.53 -24.34 11.30
CA SER A 293 -11.13 -23.07 11.76
C SER A 293 -10.22 -21.86 11.59
N VAL A 294 -8.91 -22.06 11.65
CA VAL A 294 -7.88 -20.99 11.63
C VAL A 294 -7.03 -21.03 10.36
N ALA A 295 -7.24 -21.98 9.44
CA ALA A 295 -6.36 -22.23 8.30
C ALA A 295 -6.09 -20.98 7.42
N ALA A 296 -7.11 -20.19 7.13
CA ALA A 296 -6.94 -18.96 6.35
C ALA A 296 -6.06 -17.93 7.06
N LEU A 297 -6.23 -17.78 8.39
CA LEU A 297 -5.39 -16.92 9.22
C LEU A 297 -3.98 -17.50 9.38
N ALA A 298 -3.87 -18.81 9.58
CA ALA A 298 -2.60 -19.51 9.75
C ALA A 298 -1.66 -19.26 8.56
N GLN A 299 -2.17 -19.24 7.34
CA GLN A 299 -1.36 -18.93 6.15
C GLN A 299 -0.72 -17.53 6.24
N PHE A 300 -1.44 -16.51 6.68
CA PHE A 300 -0.88 -15.15 6.83
C PHE A 300 0.10 -15.06 8.00
N LEU A 301 -0.17 -15.77 9.09
CA LEU A 301 0.71 -15.81 10.25
C LEU A 301 2.00 -16.58 9.94
N LEU A 302 1.92 -17.70 9.23
CA LEU A 302 3.08 -18.45 8.74
C LEU A 302 3.91 -17.62 7.75
N LEU A 303 3.26 -16.87 6.87
CA LEU A 303 3.93 -15.91 5.97
C LEU A 303 4.67 -14.83 6.77
N PHE A 304 4.05 -14.31 7.80
CA PHE A 304 4.67 -13.32 8.69
C PHE A 304 5.87 -13.93 9.43
N LEU A 305 5.72 -15.13 9.98
CA LEU A 305 6.81 -15.86 10.65
C LEU A 305 7.98 -16.17 9.70
N TYR A 306 7.68 -16.61 8.49
CA TYR A 306 8.68 -16.80 7.44
C TYR A 306 9.49 -15.52 7.19
N SER A 307 8.78 -14.40 7.02
CA SER A 307 9.40 -13.08 6.76
C SER A 307 10.20 -12.58 7.98
N LEU A 308 9.77 -12.90 9.20
CA LEU A 308 10.53 -12.61 10.42
C LEU A 308 11.75 -13.51 10.56
N ASN A 309 11.69 -14.78 10.17
CA ASN A 309 12.81 -15.71 10.23
C ASN A 309 13.97 -15.27 9.33
N GLU A 310 13.67 -14.72 8.14
CA GLU A 310 14.69 -14.08 7.28
C GLU A 310 15.43 -12.94 8.00
N ALA A 311 14.78 -12.29 8.96
CA ALA A 311 15.25 -11.08 9.63
C ALA A 311 15.81 -11.32 11.04
N LEU A 312 15.33 -12.34 11.74
CA LEU A 312 15.64 -12.66 13.14
C LEU A 312 16.22 -14.07 13.22
N ALA A 313 17.53 -14.19 13.32
CA ALA A 313 18.17 -15.50 13.56
C ALA A 313 17.76 -16.05 14.95
N GLY A 314 17.24 -17.28 14.99
CA GLY A 314 16.91 -17.99 16.24
C GLY A 314 15.41 -18.17 16.50
N LEU A 315 14.57 -18.07 15.48
CA LEU A 315 13.17 -18.45 15.54
C LEU A 315 13.04 -19.99 15.51
N ARG A 316 12.25 -20.53 16.44
CA ARG A 316 11.79 -21.93 16.40
C ARG A 316 10.28 -21.93 16.20
N ALA A 317 9.83 -22.59 15.16
CA ALA A 317 8.42 -22.59 14.77
C ALA A 317 7.85 -24.01 14.86
N PHE A 318 6.70 -24.11 15.50
CA PHE A 318 5.92 -25.32 15.65
C PHE A 318 4.52 -25.10 15.09
N ALA A 319 4.00 -26.08 14.40
CA ALA A 319 2.62 -26.08 13.94
C ALA A 319 1.90 -27.29 14.51
N PHE A 320 0.61 -27.13 14.80
CA PHE A 320 -0.22 -28.22 15.32
C PHE A 320 -1.67 -28.12 14.83
N SER A 321 -2.29 -29.30 14.73
CA SER A 321 -3.73 -29.50 14.76
C SER A 321 -4.03 -30.55 15.82
N GLY A 322 -3.89 -31.85 15.52
CA GLY A 322 -4.02 -32.95 16.47
C GLY A 322 -2.74 -33.26 17.26
N ALA A 323 -1.56 -32.96 16.73
CA ALA A 323 -0.25 -33.18 17.36
C ALA A 323 0.71 -32.06 16.97
N LEU A 324 1.72 -31.81 17.80
CA LEU A 324 2.72 -30.80 17.56
C LEU A 324 3.81 -31.30 16.60
N ALA A 325 4.16 -30.49 15.60
CA ALA A 325 5.24 -30.75 14.66
C ALA A 325 6.22 -29.57 14.65
N ASP A 326 7.52 -29.85 14.70
CA ASP A 326 8.57 -28.85 14.44
C ASP A 326 8.62 -28.58 12.94
N VAL A 327 8.44 -27.32 12.56
CA VAL A 327 8.41 -26.85 11.16
C VAL A 327 9.50 -25.82 10.88
N SER A 328 10.43 -25.64 11.79
CA SER A 328 11.52 -24.66 11.67
C SER A 328 12.34 -24.87 10.41
N ASP A 329 12.66 -26.15 10.08
CA ASP A 329 13.43 -26.55 8.90
C ASP A 329 12.72 -26.18 7.58
N LEU A 330 11.39 -26.30 7.54
CA LEU A 330 10.59 -25.94 6.36
C LEU A 330 10.62 -24.43 6.11
N LEU A 331 10.52 -23.62 7.17
CA LEU A 331 10.54 -22.16 7.07
C LEU A 331 11.96 -21.61 6.80
N GLU A 332 13.01 -22.35 7.14
CA GLU A 332 14.39 -21.91 6.95
C GLU A 332 14.93 -22.26 5.54
N HIS A 333 14.59 -23.44 5.03
CA HIS A 333 15.24 -23.98 3.84
C HIS A 333 14.37 -23.99 2.57
N GLN A 334 13.06 -23.78 2.68
CA GLN A 334 12.17 -23.83 1.53
C GLN A 334 11.66 -22.45 1.14
N PRO A 335 11.46 -22.20 -0.19
CA PRO A 335 10.76 -21.02 -0.66
C PRO A 335 9.34 -20.99 -0.11
N ILE A 336 8.83 -19.79 0.19
CA ILE A 336 7.55 -19.58 0.88
C ILE A 336 6.36 -20.31 0.24
N ASP A 337 6.33 -20.36 -1.09
CA ASP A 337 5.22 -20.98 -1.84
C ASP A 337 5.18 -22.51 -1.66
N ARG A 338 6.29 -23.12 -1.22
CA ARG A 338 6.42 -24.54 -0.87
C ARG A 338 6.38 -24.76 0.64
N ALA A 339 6.94 -23.84 1.42
CA ALA A 339 7.03 -23.96 2.87
C ALA A 339 5.63 -23.99 3.52
N ILE A 340 4.73 -23.09 3.13
CA ILE A 340 3.39 -23.01 3.75
C ILE A 340 2.56 -24.28 3.49
N PRO A 341 2.43 -24.81 2.26
CA PRO A 341 1.77 -26.09 2.04
C PRO A 341 2.43 -27.24 2.80
N ALA A 342 3.77 -27.32 2.81
CA ALA A 342 4.50 -28.37 3.52
C ALA A 342 4.31 -28.33 5.05
N VAL A 343 4.16 -27.13 5.64
CA VAL A 343 3.81 -26.95 7.05
C VAL A 343 2.39 -27.48 7.33
N MET A 344 1.44 -27.14 6.47
CA MET A 344 0.06 -27.61 6.60
C MET A 344 -0.04 -29.14 6.49
N ASP A 345 0.70 -29.73 5.55
CA ASP A 345 0.75 -31.19 5.38
C ASP A 345 1.42 -31.88 6.58
N ARG A 346 2.52 -31.32 7.11
CA ARG A 346 3.26 -31.89 8.27
C ARG A 346 2.46 -31.84 9.56
N ALA A 347 1.74 -30.73 9.82
CA ALA A 347 0.92 -30.58 11.00
C ALA A 347 -0.41 -31.35 10.93
N GLY A 348 -0.82 -31.75 9.71
CA GLY A 348 -2.04 -32.49 9.43
C GLY A 348 -3.28 -31.59 9.40
N PHE A 349 -4.33 -32.09 8.75
CA PHE A 349 -5.65 -31.47 8.74
C PHE A 349 -6.50 -32.16 9.81
N GLY A 350 -6.97 -31.41 10.81
CA GLY A 350 -7.78 -31.97 11.87
C GLY A 350 -8.37 -30.90 12.78
N SER A 351 -9.04 -31.36 13.84
CA SER A 351 -9.50 -30.48 14.90
C SER A 351 -8.35 -30.18 15.86
N SER A 352 -8.32 -28.97 16.39
CA SER A 352 -7.31 -28.51 17.34
C SER A 352 -7.34 -29.31 18.63
N ASN A 353 -6.16 -29.73 19.12
CA ASN A 353 -5.98 -30.29 20.45
C ASN A 353 -4.82 -29.60 21.15
N TYR A 354 -5.11 -28.48 21.81
CA TYR A 354 -4.14 -27.69 22.54
C TYR A 354 -3.46 -28.45 23.66
N GLY A 355 -4.21 -29.26 24.40
CA GLY A 355 -3.66 -30.04 25.50
C GLY A 355 -2.61 -31.04 25.04
N ARG A 356 -2.85 -31.71 23.92
CA ARG A 356 -1.87 -32.62 23.32
C ARG A 356 -0.65 -31.87 22.76
N ALA A 357 -0.88 -30.74 22.07
CA ALA A 357 0.22 -29.92 21.55
C ALA A 357 1.12 -29.42 22.68
N LEU A 358 0.54 -29.00 23.82
CA LEU A 358 1.30 -28.62 25.02
C LEU A 358 2.07 -29.81 25.63
N ALA A 359 1.45 -30.99 25.68
CA ALA A 359 2.11 -32.22 26.19
C ALA A 359 3.28 -32.66 25.29
N ASP A 360 3.07 -32.62 23.97
CA ASP A 360 4.15 -32.90 23.00
C ASP A 360 5.31 -31.90 23.14
N PHE A 361 4.99 -30.60 23.36
CA PHE A 361 5.97 -29.56 23.62
C PHE A 361 6.76 -29.83 24.91
N GLU A 362 6.07 -30.17 25.98
CA GLU A 362 6.70 -30.51 27.26
C GLU A 362 7.64 -31.69 27.13
N GLY A 363 7.22 -32.74 26.42
CA GLY A 363 8.01 -33.99 26.26
C GLY A 363 9.27 -33.80 25.44
N GLY A 364 9.28 -32.93 24.45
CA GLY A 364 10.42 -32.82 23.52
C GLY A 364 11.16 -31.49 23.53
N PHE A 365 10.48 -30.38 23.86
CA PHE A 365 10.97 -29.03 23.55
C PHE A 365 11.03 -28.08 24.74
N MET A 366 10.61 -28.48 25.93
CA MET A 366 10.70 -27.66 27.14
C MET A 366 12.10 -27.09 27.43
N PRO A 367 13.21 -27.79 27.13
CA PRO A 367 14.57 -27.26 27.28
C PRO A 367 14.90 -26.04 26.38
N LEU A 368 14.11 -25.79 25.34
CA LEU A 368 14.24 -24.57 24.50
C LEU A 368 13.85 -23.28 25.24
N LEU A 369 13.08 -23.42 26.32
CA LEU A 369 12.59 -22.27 27.09
C LEU A 369 13.60 -21.89 28.18
N ASP A 370 13.96 -20.61 28.17
CA ASP A 370 14.75 -19.95 29.22
C ASP A 370 14.25 -18.52 29.46
N SER A 371 14.86 -17.82 30.40
CA SER A 371 14.51 -16.46 30.79
C SER A 371 14.66 -15.41 29.68
N GLN A 372 15.20 -15.76 28.52
CA GLN A 372 15.33 -14.90 27.32
C GLN A 372 14.31 -15.27 26.24
N THR A 373 13.62 -16.40 26.39
CA THR A 373 12.74 -16.94 25.38
C THR A 373 11.35 -16.31 25.47
N THR A 374 10.89 -15.70 24.39
CA THR A 374 9.50 -15.29 24.23
C THR A 374 8.74 -16.37 23.46
N VAL A 375 7.64 -16.84 24.04
CA VAL A 375 6.74 -17.82 23.40
C VAL A 375 5.56 -17.06 22.81
N ILE A 376 5.28 -17.27 21.53
CA ILE A 376 4.10 -16.73 20.84
C ILE A 376 3.18 -17.90 20.49
N ILE A 377 1.94 -17.85 20.93
CA ILE A 377 0.91 -18.84 20.59
C ILE A 377 -0.10 -18.17 19.67
N LEU A 378 -0.33 -18.79 18.52
CA LEU A 378 -1.26 -18.32 17.47
C LEU A 378 -2.39 -19.32 17.37
N GLY A 379 -3.59 -18.94 17.81
CA GLY A 379 -4.76 -19.80 17.72
C GLY A 379 -5.95 -19.34 18.56
N ASP A 380 -7.11 -19.95 18.29
CA ASP A 380 -8.40 -19.56 18.90
C ASP A 380 -8.60 -20.07 20.34
N GLY A 381 -7.76 -21.03 20.78
CA GLY A 381 -7.86 -21.62 22.11
C GLY A 381 -9.04 -22.60 22.27
N ARG A 382 -9.53 -23.15 21.14
CA ARG A 382 -10.63 -24.15 21.12
C ARG A 382 -10.06 -25.56 21.10
N GLY A 383 -10.20 -26.26 22.22
CA GLY A 383 -9.60 -27.58 22.43
C GLY A 383 -10.52 -28.75 22.08
N ASN A 384 -11.67 -28.55 21.42
CA ASN A 384 -12.64 -29.60 21.09
C ASN A 384 -13.05 -30.44 22.31
N ARG A 385 -13.17 -29.81 23.49
CA ARG A 385 -13.53 -30.45 24.78
C ARG A 385 -12.50 -31.48 25.26
N THR A 386 -11.29 -31.42 24.80
CA THR A 386 -10.15 -32.21 25.35
C THR A 386 -9.60 -31.52 26.59
N ASP A 387 -8.79 -32.22 27.39
CA ASP A 387 -8.11 -31.63 28.54
C ASP A 387 -7.14 -30.52 28.06
N PRO A 388 -7.35 -29.24 28.45
CA PRO A 388 -6.54 -28.12 27.97
C PRO A 388 -5.11 -28.06 28.51
N ARG A 389 -4.76 -28.92 29.48
CA ARG A 389 -3.41 -29.00 30.09
C ARG A 389 -2.81 -27.63 30.46
N VAL A 390 -3.62 -26.83 31.15
CA VAL A 390 -3.23 -25.48 31.62
C VAL A 390 -1.99 -25.53 32.54
N ASP A 391 -1.82 -26.64 33.26
CA ASP A 391 -0.65 -26.94 34.09
C ASP A 391 0.65 -26.85 33.32
N ILE A 392 0.68 -27.32 32.07
CA ILE A 392 1.88 -27.26 31.20
C ILE A 392 2.13 -25.79 30.78
N LEU A 393 1.08 -25.07 30.37
CA LEU A 393 1.23 -23.66 30.00
C LEU A 393 1.76 -22.83 31.18
N ALA A 394 1.32 -23.12 32.41
CA ALA A 394 1.86 -22.48 33.61
C ALA A 394 3.35 -22.80 33.82
N ARG A 395 3.79 -24.05 33.57
CA ARG A 395 5.20 -24.40 33.63
C ARG A 395 6.05 -23.73 32.56
N MET A 396 5.49 -23.60 31.33
CA MET A 396 6.12 -22.84 30.26
C MET A 396 6.27 -21.36 30.64
N ALA A 397 5.23 -20.75 31.22
CA ALA A 397 5.25 -19.36 31.66
C ALA A 397 6.30 -19.08 32.73
N ASN A 398 6.55 -20.04 33.63
CA ASN A 398 7.58 -19.94 34.67
C ASN A 398 9.02 -20.06 34.14
N ARG A 399 9.22 -20.67 32.98
CA ARG A 399 10.55 -20.83 32.35
C ARG A 399 10.85 -19.78 31.32
N ALA A 400 9.85 -19.40 30.51
CA ALA A 400 9.99 -18.41 29.46
C ALA A 400 10.06 -16.98 30.03
N LYS A 401 10.66 -16.05 29.30
CA LYS A 401 10.60 -14.63 29.58
C LYS A 401 9.16 -14.13 29.65
N GLN A 402 8.35 -14.59 28.68
CA GLN A 402 6.93 -14.23 28.57
C GLN A 402 6.23 -15.15 27.55
N ILE A 403 4.92 -15.30 27.74
CA ILE A 403 4.03 -15.91 26.77
C ILE A 403 3.09 -14.85 26.22
N VAL A 404 2.95 -14.84 24.90
CA VAL A 404 2.04 -13.96 24.16
C VAL A 404 1.07 -14.81 23.36
N TRP A 405 -0.21 -14.65 23.62
CA TRP A 405 -1.25 -15.37 22.89
C TRP A 405 -1.98 -14.43 21.92
N LEU A 406 -1.94 -14.75 20.64
CA LEU A 406 -2.64 -14.03 19.57
C LEU A 406 -3.85 -14.85 19.14
N ASN A 407 -5.03 -14.38 19.53
CA ASN A 407 -6.29 -15.07 19.27
C ASN A 407 -7.06 -14.38 18.15
N PRO A 408 -7.47 -15.08 17.07
CA PRO A 408 -8.26 -14.52 15.98
C PRO A 408 -9.69 -14.12 16.38
N GLU A 409 -10.19 -14.69 17.47
CA GLU A 409 -11.55 -14.44 17.95
C GLU A 409 -11.63 -13.22 18.85
N VAL A 410 -12.77 -12.53 18.78
CA VAL A 410 -13.04 -11.39 19.67
C VAL A 410 -13.20 -11.83 21.12
N ARG A 411 -12.83 -10.99 22.08
CA ARG A 411 -12.85 -11.32 23.51
C ARG A 411 -14.20 -11.79 24.04
N THR A 412 -15.29 -11.35 23.43
CA THR A 412 -16.66 -11.70 23.84
C THR A 412 -17.01 -13.17 23.68
N VAL A 413 -16.27 -13.89 22.84
CA VAL A 413 -16.49 -15.34 22.63
C VAL A 413 -15.50 -16.23 23.38
N TRP A 414 -14.50 -15.62 24.05
CA TRP A 414 -13.56 -16.38 24.88
C TRP A 414 -14.27 -17.05 26.06
N GLY A 415 -14.04 -18.34 26.22
CA GLY A 415 -14.72 -19.16 27.23
C GLY A 415 -16.13 -19.59 26.85
N THR A 416 -16.58 -19.31 25.60
CA THR A 416 -17.86 -19.83 25.10
C THR A 416 -17.62 -21.11 24.30
N GLY A 417 -18.57 -22.06 24.41
CA GLY A 417 -18.50 -23.35 23.71
C GLY A 417 -17.35 -24.23 24.23
N ASP A 418 -16.36 -24.46 23.41
CA ASP A 418 -15.16 -25.25 23.68
C ASP A 418 -13.88 -24.41 23.81
N SER A 419 -14.02 -23.09 23.93
CA SER A 419 -12.89 -22.18 24.09
C SER A 419 -12.37 -22.17 25.53
N ASP A 420 -11.12 -22.56 25.71
CA ASP A 420 -10.41 -22.54 26.99
C ASP A 420 -9.59 -21.26 27.23
N MET A 421 -9.81 -20.23 26.41
CA MET A 421 -9.02 -18.97 26.48
C MET A 421 -9.04 -18.30 27.84
N LEU A 422 -10.16 -18.34 28.59
CA LEU A 422 -10.22 -17.77 29.93
C LEU A 422 -9.33 -18.52 30.92
N ARG A 423 -9.02 -19.78 30.66
CA ARG A 423 -8.10 -20.61 31.47
C ARG A 423 -6.64 -20.40 31.08
N TYR A 424 -6.36 -20.14 29.78
CA TYR A 424 -5.03 -19.88 29.26
C TYR A 424 -4.53 -18.44 29.51
N ALA A 425 -5.42 -17.46 29.36
CA ALA A 425 -5.06 -16.03 29.42
C ALA A 425 -4.33 -15.60 30.72
N PRO A 426 -4.64 -16.12 31.93
CA PRO A 426 -3.93 -15.76 33.15
C PRO A 426 -2.43 -16.16 33.16
N HIS A 427 -2.02 -17.12 32.33
CA HIS A 427 -0.64 -17.57 32.19
C HIS A 427 0.13 -16.83 31.07
N CYS A 428 -0.55 -15.94 30.37
CA CYS A 428 0.03 -15.14 29.30
C CYS A 428 0.31 -13.71 29.78
N ARG A 429 1.50 -13.16 29.49
CA ARG A 429 1.77 -11.72 29.70
C ARG A 429 0.85 -10.86 28.87
N VAL A 430 0.58 -11.30 27.63
CA VAL A 430 -0.36 -10.65 26.71
C VAL A 430 -1.24 -11.72 26.10
N ALA A 431 -2.56 -11.55 26.22
CA ALA A 431 -3.56 -12.29 25.45
C ALA A 431 -4.36 -11.26 24.65
N ALA A 432 -4.15 -11.21 23.35
CA ALA A 432 -4.69 -10.17 22.48
C ALA A 432 -5.50 -10.75 21.33
N VAL A 433 -6.54 -10.02 20.93
CA VAL A 433 -7.24 -10.28 19.67
C VAL A 433 -6.31 -9.92 18.52
N CYS A 434 -6.13 -10.83 17.58
CA CYS A 434 -5.26 -10.66 16.42
C CYS A 434 -5.92 -11.25 15.17
N ASN A 435 -6.82 -10.51 14.56
CA ASN A 435 -7.50 -10.92 13.33
C ASN A 435 -7.31 -9.95 12.17
N THR A 436 -6.55 -8.86 12.38
CA THR A 436 -6.16 -7.88 11.34
C THR A 436 -4.65 -7.65 11.34
N LEU A 437 -4.09 -7.17 10.23
CA LEU A 437 -2.67 -6.82 10.17
C LEU A 437 -2.29 -5.68 11.12
N ASP A 438 -3.15 -4.69 11.29
CA ASP A 438 -2.90 -3.57 12.22
C ASP A 438 -2.76 -4.06 13.66
N GLN A 439 -3.54 -5.07 14.06
CA GLN A 439 -3.44 -5.67 15.39
C GLN A 439 -2.15 -6.47 15.54
N LEU A 440 -1.78 -7.26 14.52
CA LEU A 440 -0.53 -8.03 14.50
C LEU A 440 0.67 -7.07 14.60
N ASP A 441 0.72 -6.03 13.77
CA ASP A 441 1.81 -5.02 13.77
C ASP A 441 1.97 -4.36 15.14
N ARG A 442 0.86 -4.00 15.80
CA ARG A 442 0.87 -3.38 17.11
C ARG A 442 1.44 -4.30 18.18
N VAL A 443 0.93 -5.54 18.28
CA VAL A 443 1.39 -6.48 19.30
C VAL A 443 2.86 -6.81 19.12
N ILE A 444 3.31 -7.09 17.91
CA ILE A 444 4.72 -7.40 17.64
C ILE A 444 5.62 -6.18 17.87
N SER A 445 5.17 -4.98 17.50
CA SER A 445 5.92 -3.74 17.79
C SER A 445 6.10 -3.51 19.29
N ASP A 446 5.08 -3.78 20.09
CA ASP A 446 5.14 -3.67 21.56
C ASP A 446 6.08 -4.73 22.15
N LEU A 447 6.00 -5.97 21.67
CA LEU A 447 6.91 -7.04 22.09
C LEU A 447 8.37 -6.70 21.80
N LEU A 448 8.67 -6.13 20.66
CA LEU A 448 10.04 -5.72 20.29
C LEU A 448 10.52 -4.49 21.10
N ARG A 449 9.62 -3.68 21.64
CA ARG A 449 9.97 -2.59 22.57
C ARG A 449 10.29 -3.09 23.97
N ASP A 450 9.47 -4.01 24.48
CA ASP A 450 9.60 -4.55 25.84
C ASP A 450 10.71 -5.61 25.94
N GLY A 451 11.15 -6.15 24.82
CA GLY A 451 12.22 -7.14 24.74
C GLY A 451 13.64 -6.56 24.77
N ALA A 452 13.76 -5.23 24.96
CA ALA A 452 15.06 -4.55 24.95
C ALA A 452 15.45 -3.99 26.31
#